data_444cbfae4ec9f9ddb6af4bdfe1f587ce
#
_entry.id   444cbfae4ec9f9ddb6af4bdfe1f587ce
#
_cell.length_a   1.000
_cell.length_b   1.000
_cell.length_c   1.000
_cell.angle_alpha   90.00
_cell.angle_beta   90.00
_cell.angle_gamma   90.00
#
_symmetry.space_group_name_H-M   'P 1'
#
loop_
_entity.id
_entity.type
_entity.pdbx_description
1 polymer ?
#
loop_
_entity_poly.entity_id
_entity_poly.type
_entity_poly.pdbx_seq_one_letter_code
_entity_poly.pdbx_strand_id
1 'polypeptide(L)'
;ADDAVILDALRGAALYGVELMADMMNVADVAGRAKQLANMGVHIINAHVGIDQQMEGKNPLDILSEISGLGVKVAAAGGLNAQTAAAAAAAGADIVIVGAGIVKAADVEAAARAVREAIDSPAAAKPKTKTMDDEIREILREVSAPHVTDALYRKGAMWGISARHVPKKMVGKAVTVQTFGGDWSKPVQAIDVCEEGDVLVINNSERCDIAPWGELATRSAINRGVAGIIIDGAVRDWDDIIELDIPVYAKAVQPNAGEPKGFGEIN
;
A
#
# COMPACT_ATOMS: atom_id res chain seq x y z
N ALA A 1 15.12 18.43 8.52
CA ALA A 1 14.92 18.99 7.16
C ALA A 1 13.87 20.09 7.23
N ASP A 2 13.98 21.11 6.37
CA ASP A 2 12.94 22.13 6.21
C ASP A 2 11.78 21.63 5.35
N ASP A 3 10.67 22.38 5.35
CA ASP A 3 9.45 21.95 4.67
C ASP A 3 9.61 21.85 3.14
N ALA A 4 10.45 22.70 2.53
CA ALA A 4 10.70 22.68 1.10
C ALA A 4 11.36 21.37 0.67
N VAL A 5 12.38 20.92 1.41
CA VAL A 5 13.07 19.64 1.18
C VAL A 5 12.11 18.46 1.34
N ILE A 6 11.22 18.51 2.34
CA ILE A 6 10.22 17.44 2.56
C ILE A 6 9.22 17.37 1.41
N LEU A 7 8.72 18.53 0.94
CA LEU A 7 7.81 18.59 -0.20
C LEU A 7 8.45 18.07 -1.50
N ASP A 8 9.72 18.39 -1.74
CA ASP A 8 10.44 17.86 -2.90
C ASP A 8 10.68 16.35 -2.78
N ALA A 9 10.98 15.86 -1.57
CA ALA A 9 11.10 14.43 -1.32
C ALA A 9 9.76 13.69 -1.52
N LEU A 10 8.64 14.28 -1.11
CA LEU A 10 7.30 13.73 -1.33
C LEU A 10 6.94 13.66 -2.83
N ARG A 11 7.33 14.68 -3.61
CA ARG A 11 7.16 14.64 -5.08
C ARG A 11 7.97 13.52 -5.71
N GLY A 12 9.22 13.33 -5.25
CA GLY A 12 10.04 12.21 -5.67
C GLY A 12 9.44 10.86 -5.27
N ALA A 13 8.98 10.74 -4.03
CA ALA A 13 8.34 9.52 -3.54
C ALA A 13 7.11 9.14 -4.38
N ALA A 14 6.25 10.12 -4.69
CA ALA A 14 5.08 9.92 -5.55
C ALA A 14 5.46 9.51 -6.97
N LEU A 15 6.54 10.07 -7.53
CA LEU A 15 7.00 9.73 -8.88
C LEU A 15 7.51 8.29 -8.98
N TYR A 16 8.14 7.79 -7.94
CA TYR A 16 8.75 6.45 -7.92
C TYR A 16 7.94 5.40 -7.15
N GLY A 17 6.75 5.74 -6.68
CA GLY A 17 5.89 4.81 -5.94
C GLY A 17 6.47 4.31 -4.62
N VAL A 18 7.23 5.16 -3.91
CA VAL A 18 7.86 4.83 -2.63
C VAL A 18 7.30 5.66 -1.48
N GLU A 19 7.37 5.14 -0.26
CA GLU A 19 6.93 5.86 0.94
C GLU A 19 8.08 6.70 1.53
N LEU A 20 7.75 7.91 1.99
CA LEU A 20 8.68 8.78 2.69
C LEU A 20 8.50 8.62 4.20
N MET A 21 9.59 8.28 4.91
CA MET A 21 9.65 8.26 6.37
C MET A 21 10.36 9.51 6.89
N ALA A 22 9.73 10.22 7.82
CA ALA A 22 10.35 11.34 8.54
C ALA A 22 10.77 10.91 9.95
N ASP A 23 12.05 11.13 10.27
CA ASP A 23 12.64 10.80 11.57
C ASP A 23 12.50 11.99 12.53
N MET A 24 11.96 11.74 13.74
CA MET A 24 11.68 12.75 14.75
C MET A 24 12.81 12.91 15.77
N MET A 25 13.97 12.32 15.55
CA MET A 25 15.12 12.42 16.44
C MET A 25 15.53 13.89 16.61
N ASN A 26 15.71 14.32 17.87
CA ASN A 26 16.07 15.68 18.24
C ASN A 26 15.08 16.80 17.83
N VAL A 27 13.82 16.46 17.58
CA VAL A 27 12.74 17.43 17.38
C VAL A 27 12.24 17.90 18.75
N ALA A 28 12.18 19.20 18.98
CA ALA A 28 11.78 19.78 20.28
C ALA A 28 10.27 19.67 20.52
N ASP A 29 9.45 20.03 19.52
CA ASP A 29 8.00 19.88 19.53
C ASP A 29 7.63 18.71 18.60
N VAL A 30 7.64 17.51 19.17
CA VAL A 30 7.39 16.29 18.41
C VAL A 30 5.95 16.22 17.93
N ALA A 31 4.98 16.50 18.79
CA ALA A 31 3.54 16.41 18.47
C ALA A 31 3.14 17.42 17.38
N GLY A 32 3.57 18.68 17.53
CA GLY A 32 3.30 19.72 16.52
C GLY A 32 3.96 19.45 15.19
N ARG A 33 5.22 18.99 15.20
CA ARG A 33 5.93 18.66 13.96
C ARG A 33 5.36 17.41 13.27
N ALA A 34 5.01 16.39 14.01
CA ALA A 34 4.40 15.18 13.47
C ALA A 34 3.06 15.48 12.78
N LYS A 35 2.20 16.30 13.42
CA LYS A 35 0.94 16.76 12.83
C LYS A 35 1.16 17.56 11.54
N GLN A 36 2.16 18.45 11.52
CA GLN A 36 2.51 19.21 10.33
C GLN A 36 2.95 18.28 9.19
N LEU A 37 3.84 17.31 9.47
CA LEU A 37 4.32 16.33 8.50
C LEU A 37 3.21 15.45 7.95
N ALA A 38 2.29 15.00 8.81
CA ALA A 38 1.10 14.25 8.39
C ALA A 38 0.23 15.08 7.43
N ASN A 39 -0.02 16.36 7.74
CA ASN A 39 -0.77 17.28 6.88
C ASN A 39 -0.05 17.57 5.54
N MET A 40 1.27 17.47 5.49
CA MET A 40 2.05 17.61 4.26
C MET A 40 2.01 16.35 3.39
N GLY A 41 1.50 15.22 3.90
CA GLY A 41 1.41 13.94 3.20
C GLY A 41 2.60 13.01 3.42
N VAL A 42 3.38 13.18 4.50
CA VAL A 42 4.42 12.21 4.88
C VAL A 42 3.77 10.89 5.25
N HIS A 43 4.26 9.80 4.70
CA HIS A 43 3.65 8.47 4.81
C HIS A 43 3.92 7.80 6.15
N ILE A 44 5.14 8.00 6.69
CA ILE A 44 5.59 7.32 7.91
C ILE A 44 6.29 8.35 8.81
N ILE A 45 5.93 8.38 10.09
CA ILE A 45 6.61 9.20 11.11
C ILE A 45 7.34 8.26 12.08
N ASN A 46 8.65 8.45 12.23
CA ASN A 46 9.48 7.61 13.09
C ASN A 46 9.70 8.26 14.46
N ALA A 47 9.09 7.67 15.50
CA ALA A 47 9.39 7.96 16.90
C ALA A 47 10.80 7.42 17.24
N HIS A 48 11.81 8.27 17.12
CA HIS A 48 13.21 7.87 17.28
C HIS A 48 13.88 8.59 18.45
N VAL A 49 14.44 7.80 19.35
CA VAL A 49 15.24 8.29 20.48
C VAL A 49 16.70 7.93 20.24
N GLY A 50 17.54 8.96 20.05
CA GLY A 50 18.99 8.81 19.88
C GLY A 50 19.67 8.25 21.11
N ILE A 51 20.91 7.75 20.97
CA ILE A 51 21.68 7.14 22.08
C ILE A 51 21.84 8.09 23.26
N ASP A 52 22.13 9.36 22.99
CA ASP A 52 22.31 10.38 24.04
C ASP A 52 21.01 10.59 24.83
N GLN A 53 19.88 10.63 24.15
CA GLN A 53 18.56 10.76 24.78
C GLN A 53 18.16 9.49 25.57
N GLN A 54 18.55 8.30 25.10
CA GLN A 54 18.38 7.06 25.85
C GLN A 54 19.17 7.06 27.16
N MET A 55 20.36 7.65 27.17
CA MET A 55 21.17 7.82 28.38
C MET A 55 20.53 8.81 29.39
N GLU A 56 19.71 9.74 28.91
CA GLU A 56 18.86 10.63 29.73
C GLU A 56 17.55 9.95 30.19
N GLY A 57 17.32 8.69 29.83
CA GLY A 57 16.13 7.93 30.21
C GLY A 57 14.92 8.14 29.30
N LYS A 58 15.06 8.83 28.16
CA LYS A 58 13.98 8.97 27.18
C LYS A 58 13.70 7.66 26.47
N ASN A 59 12.42 7.42 26.17
CA ASN A 59 11.95 6.18 25.56
C ASN A 59 11.13 6.50 24.30
N PRO A 60 11.29 5.77 23.17
CA PRO A 60 10.45 5.95 22.00
C PRO A 60 8.95 5.72 22.26
N LEU A 61 8.58 4.99 23.32
CA LEU A 61 7.17 4.80 23.70
C LEU A 61 6.50 6.10 24.15
N ASP A 62 7.25 7.02 24.78
CA ASP A 62 6.72 8.33 25.18
C ASP A 62 6.37 9.15 23.95
N ILE A 63 7.26 9.17 22.95
CA ILE A 63 7.03 9.82 21.66
C ILE A 63 5.83 9.19 20.93
N LEU A 64 5.75 7.85 20.91
CA LEU A 64 4.62 7.14 20.29
C LEU A 64 3.27 7.59 20.86
N SER A 65 3.20 7.80 22.18
CA SER A 65 1.95 8.25 22.81
C SER A 65 1.50 9.63 22.36
N GLU A 66 2.44 10.50 21.96
CA GLU A 66 2.16 11.86 21.48
C GLU A 66 1.74 11.91 20.00
N ILE A 67 2.19 10.94 19.17
CA ILE A 67 1.99 10.96 17.72
C ILE A 67 1.06 9.87 17.21
N SER A 68 0.59 8.97 18.08
CA SER A 68 -0.40 7.97 17.73
C SER A 68 -1.74 8.62 17.36
N GLY A 69 -2.42 8.09 16.32
CA GLY A 69 -3.74 8.59 15.90
C GLY A 69 -3.71 9.74 14.91
N LEU A 70 -2.54 10.10 14.33
CA LEU A 70 -2.42 11.13 13.29
C LEU A 70 -2.87 10.67 11.89
N GLY A 71 -3.34 9.43 11.73
CA GLY A 71 -3.80 8.90 10.45
C GLY A 71 -2.67 8.56 9.46
N VAL A 72 -1.42 8.50 9.92
CA VAL A 72 -0.24 8.07 9.16
C VAL A 72 0.41 6.88 9.86
N LYS A 73 1.20 6.09 9.13
CA LYS A 73 1.98 5.01 9.74
C LYS A 73 2.99 5.58 10.73
N VAL A 74 3.14 4.90 11.86
CA VAL A 74 4.12 5.30 12.88
C VAL A 74 5.16 4.21 13.06
N ALA A 75 6.43 4.59 12.97
CA ALA A 75 7.56 3.74 13.28
C ALA A 75 8.13 4.06 14.67
N ALA A 76 8.73 3.08 15.33
CA ALA A 76 9.44 3.24 16.59
C ALA A 76 10.88 2.77 16.46
N ALA A 77 11.84 3.60 16.88
CA ALA A 77 13.27 3.30 16.85
C ALA A 77 13.99 3.83 18.08
N GLY A 78 15.12 3.20 18.43
CA GLY A 78 16.00 3.63 19.52
C GLY A 78 15.93 2.73 20.75
N GLY A 79 16.98 1.93 20.98
CA GLY A 79 17.15 1.07 22.16
C GLY A 79 16.16 -0.09 22.29
N LEU A 80 15.42 -0.42 21.24
CA LEU A 80 14.42 -1.50 21.28
C LEU A 80 15.06 -2.90 21.30
N ASN A 81 14.42 -3.82 22.00
CA ASN A 81 14.72 -5.24 22.08
C ASN A 81 13.41 -6.05 22.06
N ALA A 82 13.45 -7.35 22.23
CA ALA A 82 12.25 -8.21 22.18
C ALA A 82 11.14 -7.77 23.14
N GLN A 83 11.48 -7.41 24.40
CA GLN A 83 10.49 -6.99 25.40
C GLN A 83 9.86 -5.62 25.04
N THR A 84 10.68 -4.67 24.63
CA THR A 84 10.23 -3.29 24.31
C THR A 84 9.59 -3.21 22.92
N ALA A 85 9.93 -4.13 22.00
CA ALA A 85 9.30 -4.24 20.69
C ALA A 85 7.80 -4.57 20.79
N ALA A 86 7.44 -5.52 21.66
CA ALA A 86 6.03 -5.84 21.94
C ALA A 86 5.28 -4.63 22.51
N ALA A 87 5.91 -3.90 23.44
CA ALA A 87 5.32 -2.69 24.03
C ALA A 87 5.15 -1.58 22.98
N ALA A 88 6.12 -1.40 22.06
CA ALA A 88 6.01 -0.43 20.98
C ALA A 88 4.86 -0.77 20.01
N ALA A 89 4.71 -2.04 19.65
CA ALA A 89 3.59 -2.51 18.83
C ALA A 89 2.24 -2.28 19.54
N ALA A 90 2.13 -2.63 20.82
CA ALA A 90 0.93 -2.39 21.63
C ALA A 90 0.62 -0.89 21.80
N ALA A 91 1.64 -0.03 21.89
CA ALA A 91 1.50 1.42 21.99
C ALA A 91 1.14 2.11 20.65
N GLY A 92 1.05 1.34 19.57
CA GLY A 92 0.57 1.89 18.30
C GLY A 92 1.61 1.98 17.19
N ALA A 93 2.83 1.47 17.33
CA ALA A 93 3.78 1.42 16.24
C ALA A 93 3.33 0.44 15.14
N ASP A 94 3.29 0.91 13.88
CA ASP A 94 3.08 0.07 12.70
C ASP A 94 4.36 -0.63 12.28
N ILE A 95 5.51 0.02 12.54
CA ILE A 95 6.84 -0.44 12.20
C ILE A 95 7.72 -0.37 13.45
N VAL A 96 8.39 -1.48 13.76
CA VAL A 96 9.34 -1.52 14.88
C VAL A 96 10.75 -1.74 14.32
N ILE A 97 11.65 -0.78 14.60
CA ILE A 97 13.02 -0.78 14.09
C ILE A 97 13.97 -1.18 15.22
N VAL A 98 14.54 -2.37 15.15
CA VAL A 98 15.47 -2.91 16.14
C VAL A 98 16.86 -3.05 15.52
N GLY A 99 17.81 -2.25 15.98
CA GLY A 99 19.20 -2.28 15.54
C GLY A 99 20.09 -3.13 16.46
N ALA A 100 20.68 -2.49 17.45
CA ALA A 100 21.67 -3.10 18.34
C ALA A 100 21.16 -4.34 19.09
N GLY A 101 19.87 -4.39 19.42
CA GLY A 101 19.24 -5.54 20.08
C GLY A 101 19.28 -6.83 19.26
N ILE A 102 19.44 -6.72 17.94
CA ILE A 102 19.59 -7.86 17.03
C ILE A 102 21.07 -8.01 16.63
N VAL A 103 21.68 -6.96 16.04
CA VAL A 103 23.00 -7.11 15.40
C VAL A 103 24.17 -7.30 16.37
N LYS A 104 24.00 -6.97 17.65
CA LYS A 104 24.99 -7.20 18.71
C LYS A 104 24.72 -8.45 19.54
N ALA A 105 23.67 -9.20 19.25
CA ALA A 105 23.38 -10.45 19.96
C ALA A 105 24.38 -11.54 19.59
N ALA A 106 24.63 -12.45 20.53
CA ALA A 106 25.51 -13.61 20.30
C ALA A 106 24.94 -14.54 19.20
N ASP A 107 23.61 -14.64 19.14
CA ASP A 107 22.87 -15.32 18.08
C ASP A 107 21.89 -14.31 17.47
N VAL A 108 22.24 -13.79 16.30
CA VAL A 108 21.49 -12.75 15.58
C VAL A 108 20.15 -13.28 15.08
N GLU A 109 20.12 -14.54 14.62
CA GLU A 109 18.89 -15.17 14.12
C GLU A 109 17.89 -15.41 15.27
N ALA A 110 18.35 -15.95 16.38
CA ALA A 110 17.50 -16.14 17.56
C ALA A 110 16.97 -14.82 18.11
N ALA A 111 17.80 -13.76 18.13
CA ALA A 111 17.38 -12.42 18.56
C ALA A 111 16.32 -11.82 17.63
N ALA A 112 16.50 -11.94 16.31
CA ALA A 112 15.51 -11.47 15.33
C ALA A 112 14.18 -12.25 15.46
N ARG A 113 14.25 -13.55 15.62
CA ARG A 113 13.08 -14.41 15.85
C ARG A 113 12.33 -14.01 17.12
N ALA A 114 13.05 -13.82 18.24
CA ALA A 114 12.46 -13.39 19.51
C ALA A 114 11.74 -12.04 19.40
N VAL A 115 12.31 -11.07 18.65
CA VAL A 115 11.65 -9.79 18.37
C VAL A 115 10.38 -10.00 17.57
N ARG A 116 10.41 -10.86 16.54
CA ARG A 116 9.23 -11.12 15.69
C ARG A 116 8.11 -11.80 16.50
N GLU A 117 8.43 -12.83 17.26
CA GLU A 117 7.49 -13.55 18.12
C GLU A 117 6.87 -12.63 19.19
N ALA A 118 7.67 -11.72 19.76
CA ALA A 118 7.18 -10.76 20.74
C ALA A 118 6.17 -9.77 20.12
N ILE A 119 6.41 -9.28 18.89
CA ILE A 119 5.52 -8.38 18.17
C ILE A 119 4.24 -9.12 17.75
N ASP A 120 4.32 -10.36 17.31
CA ASP A 120 3.19 -11.16 16.86
C ASP A 120 2.35 -11.73 18.01
N SER A 121 2.77 -11.52 19.26
CA SER A 121 2.03 -12.02 20.41
C SER A 121 0.65 -11.35 20.54
N PRO A 122 -0.38 -12.04 21.03
CA PRO A 122 -1.71 -11.46 21.26
C PRO A 122 -1.69 -10.22 22.18
N ALA A 123 -0.71 -10.14 23.09
CA ALA A 123 -0.53 -8.99 23.98
C ALA A 123 -0.02 -7.73 23.24
N ALA A 124 0.62 -7.92 22.06
CA ALA A 124 1.08 -6.82 21.22
C ALA A 124 0.05 -6.41 20.16
N ALA A 125 -1.05 -7.17 20.00
CA ALA A 125 -2.10 -6.84 19.04
C ALA A 125 -2.76 -5.51 19.41
N LYS A 126 -2.52 -4.48 18.58
CA LYS A 126 -3.19 -3.19 18.74
C LYS A 126 -4.53 -3.19 18.01
N PRO A 127 -5.52 -2.40 18.49
CA PRO A 127 -6.67 -2.09 17.65
C PRO A 127 -6.15 -1.40 16.37
N LYS A 128 -6.58 -1.89 15.20
CA LYS A 128 -6.26 -1.24 13.92
C LYS A 128 -6.78 0.20 13.98
N THR A 129 -5.89 1.16 14.07
CA THR A 129 -6.25 2.57 13.92
C THR A 129 -6.62 2.76 12.45
N LYS A 130 -7.81 3.27 12.17
CA LYS A 130 -8.20 3.59 10.79
C LYS A 130 -7.20 4.59 10.22
N THR A 131 -6.63 4.25 9.08
CA THR A 131 -5.79 5.16 8.32
C THR A 131 -6.68 6.12 7.50
N MET A 132 -6.12 7.22 7.02
CA MET A 132 -6.83 8.10 6.08
C MET A 132 -7.28 7.33 4.82
N ASP A 133 -6.48 6.39 4.36
CA ASP A 133 -6.82 5.54 3.22
C ASP A 133 -8.04 4.65 3.52
N ASP A 134 -8.16 4.14 4.75
CA ASP A 134 -9.34 3.36 5.15
C ASP A 134 -10.60 4.22 5.18
N GLU A 135 -10.51 5.45 5.70
CA GLU A 135 -11.62 6.41 5.70
C GLU A 135 -12.04 6.79 4.27
N ILE A 136 -11.08 7.07 3.39
CA ILE A 136 -11.34 7.36 1.97
C ILE A 136 -12.02 6.17 1.30
N ARG A 137 -11.54 4.94 1.52
CA ARG A 137 -12.15 3.73 0.96
C ARG A 137 -13.58 3.54 1.45
N GLU A 138 -13.86 3.79 2.73
CA GLU A 138 -15.22 3.70 3.28
C GLU A 138 -16.16 4.71 2.61
N ILE A 139 -15.76 5.98 2.54
CA ILE A 139 -16.54 7.02 1.85
C ILE A 139 -16.79 6.64 0.38
N LEU A 140 -15.75 6.20 -0.32
CA LEU A 140 -15.88 5.80 -1.73
C LEU A 140 -16.79 4.57 -1.92
N ARG A 141 -16.90 3.68 -0.91
CA ARG A 141 -17.87 2.57 -0.94
C ARG A 141 -19.32 3.02 -0.82
N GLU A 142 -19.58 4.09 -0.10
CA GLU A 142 -20.93 4.62 0.11
C GLU A 142 -21.44 5.47 -1.07
N VAL A 143 -20.55 6.30 -1.66
CA VAL A 143 -20.92 7.21 -2.74
C VAL A 143 -20.84 6.55 -4.11
N SER A 144 -21.65 7.03 -5.08
CA SER A 144 -21.59 6.54 -6.46
C SER A 144 -20.43 7.19 -7.25
N ALA A 145 -19.97 6.53 -8.34
CA ALA A 145 -18.94 7.09 -9.21
C ALA A 145 -19.32 8.48 -9.80
N PRO A 146 -20.60 8.76 -10.19
CA PRO A 146 -21.01 10.13 -10.56
C PRO A 146 -20.76 11.16 -9.46
N HIS A 147 -21.06 10.85 -8.19
CA HIS A 147 -20.78 11.79 -7.08
C HIS A 147 -19.29 12.09 -6.96
N VAL A 148 -18.42 11.08 -7.17
CA VAL A 148 -16.96 11.28 -7.16
C VAL A 148 -16.52 12.19 -8.30
N THR A 149 -17.05 11.98 -9.51
CA THR A 149 -16.70 12.84 -10.67
C THR A 149 -17.22 14.25 -10.50
N ASP A 150 -18.40 14.45 -9.91
CA ASP A 150 -18.93 15.77 -9.61
C ASP A 150 -18.06 16.52 -8.60
N ALA A 151 -17.61 15.85 -7.53
CA ALA A 151 -16.67 16.40 -6.56
C ALA A 151 -15.30 16.74 -7.18
N LEU A 152 -14.90 16.04 -8.23
CA LEU A 152 -13.68 16.28 -9.02
C LEU A 152 -13.91 17.25 -10.20
N TYR A 153 -14.97 18.05 -10.16
CA TYR A 153 -15.33 18.98 -11.25
C TYR A 153 -15.49 18.28 -12.60
N ARG A 154 -16.16 17.12 -12.62
CA ARG A 154 -16.44 16.27 -13.80
C ARG A 154 -15.17 15.72 -14.46
N LYS A 155 -14.18 15.34 -13.64
CA LYS A 155 -12.91 14.75 -14.08
C LYS A 155 -12.71 13.37 -13.43
N GLY A 156 -11.66 12.66 -13.85
CA GLY A 156 -11.22 11.39 -13.25
C GLY A 156 -11.92 10.15 -13.80
N ALA A 157 -12.93 10.27 -14.67
CA ALA A 157 -13.53 9.10 -15.30
C ALA A 157 -12.58 8.52 -16.37
N MET A 158 -12.41 7.19 -16.36
CA MET A 158 -11.73 6.48 -17.46
C MET A 158 -12.62 6.49 -18.70
N TRP A 159 -12.02 6.80 -19.85
CA TRP A 159 -12.73 6.84 -21.12
C TRP A 159 -12.39 5.63 -22.00
N GLY A 160 -13.37 5.14 -22.78
CA GLY A 160 -13.20 4.05 -23.74
C GLY A 160 -13.14 2.65 -23.12
N ILE A 161 -13.26 2.52 -21.80
CA ILE A 161 -13.33 1.25 -21.09
C ILE A 161 -14.77 1.00 -20.68
N SER A 162 -15.27 -0.21 -20.94
CA SER A 162 -16.66 -0.59 -20.64
C SER A 162 -16.71 -1.56 -19.48
N ALA A 163 -17.75 -1.44 -18.66
CA ALA A 163 -18.11 -2.49 -17.72
C ALA A 163 -18.47 -3.76 -18.50
N ARG A 164 -17.69 -4.81 -18.33
CA ARG A 164 -17.94 -6.09 -18.97
C ARG A 164 -18.68 -7.03 -18.05
N HIS A 165 -18.20 -7.13 -16.80
CA HIS A 165 -18.81 -7.91 -15.75
C HIS A 165 -18.64 -7.15 -14.43
N VAL A 166 -19.74 -6.77 -13.77
CA VAL A 166 -19.74 -5.98 -12.54
C VAL A 166 -20.71 -6.58 -11.53
N PRO A 167 -20.35 -7.71 -10.91
CA PRO A 167 -21.22 -8.36 -9.92
C PRO A 167 -21.33 -7.52 -8.63
N LYS A 168 -20.32 -6.70 -8.35
CA LYS A 168 -20.27 -5.83 -7.17
C LYS A 168 -19.47 -4.56 -7.43
N LYS A 169 -19.67 -3.55 -6.59
CA LYS A 169 -18.86 -2.33 -6.62
C LYS A 169 -17.41 -2.63 -6.20
N MET A 170 -16.45 -2.08 -6.92
CA MET A 170 -15.05 -2.13 -6.54
C MET A 170 -14.55 -0.77 -6.07
N VAL A 171 -13.77 -0.77 -5.02
CA VAL A 171 -13.04 0.37 -4.48
C VAL A 171 -11.72 -0.15 -3.91
N GLY A 172 -10.61 0.38 -4.37
CA GLY A 172 -9.28 -0.06 -3.91
C GLY A 172 -8.17 0.85 -4.41
N LYS A 173 -6.97 0.66 -3.87
CA LYS A 173 -5.74 1.27 -4.38
C LYS A 173 -5.45 0.66 -5.75
N ALA A 174 -5.03 1.48 -6.71
CA ALA A 174 -4.66 1.00 -8.03
C ALA A 174 -3.23 0.45 -8.02
N VAL A 175 -3.08 -0.79 -8.46
CA VAL A 175 -1.80 -1.36 -8.90
C VAL A 175 -1.78 -1.26 -10.41
N THR A 176 -0.90 -0.43 -10.95
CA THR A 176 -0.88 -0.12 -12.38
C THR A 176 0.16 -0.94 -13.14
N VAL A 177 -0.21 -1.40 -14.32
CA VAL A 177 0.64 -2.24 -15.17
C VAL A 177 0.68 -1.67 -16.57
N GLN A 178 1.87 -1.37 -17.04
CA GLN A 178 2.12 -1.13 -18.46
C GLN A 178 2.58 -2.43 -19.10
N THR A 179 1.89 -2.85 -20.16
CA THR A 179 2.32 -3.98 -21.00
C THR A 179 2.18 -3.63 -22.48
N PHE A 180 2.63 -4.51 -23.38
CA PHE A 180 2.67 -4.24 -24.80
C PHE A 180 2.19 -5.44 -25.62
N GLY A 181 1.35 -5.18 -26.61
CA GLY A 181 0.97 -6.16 -27.64
C GLY A 181 0.40 -7.48 -27.14
N GLY A 182 -0.31 -7.46 -26.02
CA GLY A 182 -0.88 -8.66 -25.41
C GLY A 182 0.08 -9.48 -24.56
N ASP A 183 1.29 -8.95 -24.27
CA ASP A 183 2.22 -9.60 -23.34
C ASP A 183 1.58 -9.71 -21.95
N TRP A 184 1.36 -10.94 -21.49
CA TRP A 184 0.69 -11.21 -20.23
C TRP A 184 1.64 -11.37 -19.03
N SER A 185 2.98 -11.24 -19.24
CA SER A 185 3.96 -11.44 -18.16
C SER A 185 3.80 -10.45 -17.03
N LYS A 186 3.76 -9.15 -17.35
CA LYS A 186 3.62 -8.10 -16.33
C LYS A 186 2.24 -8.08 -15.66
N PRO A 187 1.13 -8.23 -16.38
CA PRO A 187 -0.18 -8.43 -15.75
C PRO A 187 -0.24 -9.55 -14.72
N VAL A 188 0.36 -10.71 -15.01
CA VAL A 188 0.38 -11.85 -14.08
C VAL A 188 1.34 -11.58 -12.91
N GLN A 189 2.54 -11.02 -13.15
CA GLN A 189 3.47 -10.63 -12.08
C GLN A 189 2.87 -9.59 -11.12
N ALA A 190 2.01 -8.72 -11.61
CA ALA A 190 1.37 -7.70 -10.78
C ALA A 190 0.45 -8.29 -9.72
N ILE A 191 -0.08 -9.50 -9.91
CA ILE A 191 -0.88 -10.20 -8.90
C ILE A 191 -0.06 -10.43 -7.63
N ASP A 192 1.24 -10.72 -7.76
CA ASP A 192 2.12 -11.00 -6.62
C ASP A 192 2.39 -9.77 -5.74
N VAL A 193 2.32 -8.57 -6.31
CA VAL A 193 2.52 -7.31 -5.57
C VAL A 193 1.22 -6.68 -5.06
N CYS A 194 0.05 -7.15 -5.53
CA CYS A 194 -1.24 -6.71 -5.03
C CYS A 194 -1.44 -7.12 -3.56
N GLU A 195 -2.07 -6.25 -2.81
CA GLU A 195 -2.61 -6.52 -1.48
C GLU A 195 -4.13 -6.79 -1.55
N GLU A 196 -4.70 -7.33 -0.47
CA GLU A 196 -6.15 -7.54 -0.39
C GLU A 196 -6.91 -6.21 -0.56
N GLY A 197 -7.86 -6.18 -1.48
CA GLY A 197 -8.67 -5.00 -1.77
C GLY A 197 -8.10 -4.05 -2.82
N ASP A 198 -6.93 -4.35 -3.41
CA ASP A 198 -6.38 -3.56 -4.52
C ASP A 198 -7.16 -3.76 -5.82
N VAL A 199 -7.07 -2.78 -6.71
CA VAL A 199 -7.63 -2.84 -8.06
C VAL A 199 -6.49 -2.88 -9.08
N LEU A 200 -6.46 -3.92 -9.89
CA LEU A 200 -5.46 -4.08 -10.94
C LEU A 200 -5.86 -3.31 -12.19
N VAL A 201 -4.99 -2.40 -12.64
CA VAL A 201 -5.22 -1.54 -13.81
C VAL A 201 -4.16 -1.80 -14.86
N ILE A 202 -4.55 -2.42 -15.95
CA ILE A 202 -3.63 -2.91 -17.02
C ILE A 202 -3.78 -2.03 -18.26
N ASN A 203 -2.71 -1.37 -18.65
CA ASN A 203 -2.59 -0.71 -19.94
C ASN A 203 -1.94 -1.65 -20.97
N ASN A 204 -2.74 -2.16 -21.91
CA ASN A 204 -2.27 -3.00 -23.04
C ASN A 204 -2.01 -2.16 -24.31
N SER A 205 -1.65 -0.89 -24.17
CA SER A 205 -1.41 0.02 -25.29
C SER A 205 -2.57 0.07 -26.28
N GLU A 206 -3.81 0.10 -25.75
CA GLU A 206 -5.08 0.13 -26.50
C GLU A 206 -5.34 -1.08 -27.43
N ARG A 207 -4.48 -2.11 -27.39
CA ARG A 207 -4.62 -3.28 -28.24
C ARG A 207 -5.87 -4.09 -27.87
N CYS A 208 -6.78 -4.21 -28.85
CA CYS A 208 -8.04 -4.94 -28.70
C CYS A 208 -8.10 -6.24 -29.50
N ASP A 209 -7.07 -6.55 -30.28
CA ASP A 209 -6.98 -7.75 -31.12
C ASP A 209 -6.29 -8.93 -30.42
N ILE A 210 -5.68 -8.67 -29.25
CA ILE A 210 -4.94 -9.67 -28.48
C ILE A 210 -5.10 -9.41 -26.99
N ALA A 211 -5.41 -10.45 -26.22
CA ALA A 211 -5.73 -10.35 -24.80
C ALA A 211 -4.51 -10.68 -23.92
N PRO A 212 -4.09 -9.78 -23.02
CA PRO A 212 -3.07 -10.03 -22.01
C PRO A 212 -3.64 -10.69 -20.74
N TRP A 213 -4.94 -10.91 -20.67
CA TRP A 213 -5.65 -11.35 -19.47
C TRP A 213 -6.77 -12.33 -19.79
N GLY A 214 -6.97 -13.33 -18.94
CA GLY A 214 -8.01 -14.34 -19.08
C GLY A 214 -8.43 -14.96 -17.75
N GLU A 215 -9.15 -16.07 -17.81
CA GLU A 215 -9.75 -16.74 -16.65
C GLU A 215 -8.74 -17.13 -15.57
N LEU A 216 -7.65 -17.81 -15.93
CA LEU A 216 -6.66 -18.29 -14.95
C LEU A 216 -6.03 -17.15 -14.15
N ALA A 217 -5.69 -16.04 -14.80
CA ALA A 217 -5.18 -14.85 -14.13
C ALA A 217 -6.25 -14.21 -13.23
N THR A 218 -7.53 -14.21 -13.67
CA THR A 218 -8.65 -13.71 -12.86
C THR A 218 -8.84 -14.54 -11.59
N ARG A 219 -8.77 -15.86 -11.65
CA ARG A 219 -8.85 -16.74 -10.47
C ARG A 219 -7.66 -16.51 -9.52
N SER A 220 -6.47 -16.33 -10.06
CA SER A 220 -5.29 -15.98 -9.26
C SER A 220 -5.46 -14.65 -8.55
N ALA A 221 -5.98 -13.63 -9.22
CA ALA A 221 -6.30 -12.33 -8.65
C ALA A 221 -7.35 -12.43 -7.52
N ILE A 222 -8.39 -13.25 -7.69
CA ILE A 222 -9.38 -13.52 -6.64
C ILE A 222 -8.72 -14.16 -5.41
N ASN A 223 -7.88 -15.17 -5.60
CA ASN A 223 -7.17 -15.84 -4.51
C ASN A 223 -6.23 -14.89 -3.77
N ARG A 224 -5.71 -13.86 -4.43
CA ARG A 224 -4.90 -12.79 -3.83
C ARG A 224 -5.73 -11.72 -3.12
N GLY A 225 -7.06 -11.72 -3.29
CA GLY A 225 -7.96 -10.74 -2.70
C GLY A 225 -8.10 -9.44 -3.49
N VAL A 226 -7.73 -9.43 -4.78
CA VAL A 226 -7.90 -8.28 -5.68
C VAL A 226 -9.39 -7.92 -5.81
N ALA A 227 -9.72 -6.63 -5.64
CA ALA A 227 -11.11 -6.14 -5.62
C ALA A 227 -11.73 -6.00 -7.01
N GLY A 228 -10.92 -5.89 -8.06
CA GLY A 228 -11.39 -5.78 -9.43
C GLY A 228 -10.28 -5.56 -10.43
N ILE A 229 -10.60 -5.67 -11.72
CA ILE A 229 -9.64 -5.63 -12.82
C ILE A 229 -10.12 -4.66 -13.89
N ILE A 230 -9.23 -3.79 -14.35
CA ILE A 230 -9.46 -2.84 -15.43
C ILE A 230 -8.39 -3.05 -16.49
N ILE A 231 -8.84 -3.24 -17.75
CA ILE A 231 -7.93 -3.54 -18.87
C ILE A 231 -8.17 -2.52 -19.99
N ASP A 232 -7.18 -1.67 -20.24
CA ASP A 232 -7.16 -0.84 -21.44
C ASP A 232 -6.71 -1.68 -22.65
N GLY A 233 -7.63 -2.53 -23.10
CA GLY A 233 -7.42 -3.54 -24.14
C GLY A 233 -8.43 -4.65 -24.08
N ALA A 234 -8.06 -5.84 -24.57
CA ALA A 234 -8.93 -7.01 -24.63
C ALA A 234 -8.75 -7.94 -23.42
N VAL A 235 -9.82 -8.66 -23.10
CA VAL A 235 -9.87 -9.81 -22.20
C VAL A 235 -10.33 -11.05 -22.97
N ARG A 236 -9.86 -12.24 -22.58
CA ARG A 236 -10.31 -13.53 -23.15
C ARG A 236 -11.04 -14.38 -22.10
N ASP A 237 -11.46 -15.58 -22.48
CA ASP A 237 -12.13 -16.56 -21.61
C ASP A 237 -13.37 -15.96 -20.91
N TRP A 238 -14.15 -15.20 -21.69
CA TRP A 238 -15.20 -14.35 -21.15
C TRP A 238 -16.32 -15.16 -20.47
N ASP A 239 -16.71 -16.28 -21.06
CA ASP A 239 -17.81 -17.13 -20.57
C ASP A 239 -17.47 -17.71 -19.18
N ASP A 240 -16.18 -17.97 -18.92
CA ASP A 240 -15.72 -18.44 -17.61
C ASP A 240 -15.59 -17.27 -16.60
N ILE A 241 -15.18 -16.09 -17.06
CA ILE A 241 -15.00 -14.92 -16.20
C ILE A 241 -16.34 -14.41 -15.64
N ILE A 242 -17.42 -14.45 -16.41
CA ILE A 242 -18.73 -13.98 -15.94
C ILE A 242 -19.32 -14.82 -14.81
N GLU A 243 -18.84 -16.04 -14.62
CA GLU A 243 -19.21 -16.90 -13.49
C GLU A 243 -18.44 -16.57 -12.20
N LEU A 244 -17.46 -15.66 -12.27
CA LEU A 244 -16.63 -15.29 -11.13
C LEU A 244 -17.14 -14.01 -10.43
N ASP A 245 -17.03 -13.96 -9.10
CA ASP A 245 -17.47 -12.82 -8.30
C ASP A 245 -16.39 -11.72 -8.21
N ILE A 246 -15.98 -11.18 -9.37
CA ILE A 246 -15.02 -10.07 -9.46
C ILE A 246 -15.39 -9.10 -10.58
N PRO A 247 -15.40 -7.77 -10.35
CA PRO A 247 -15.63 -6.79 -11.39
C PRO A 247 -14.50 -6.78 -12.44
N VAL A 248 -14.87 -6.83 -13.73
CA VAL A 248 -13.94 -6.76 -14.86
C VAL A 248 -14.40 -5.69 -15.85
N TYR A 249 -13.53 -4.74 -16.13
CA TYR A 249 -13.71 -3.68 -17.12
C TYR A 249 -12.67 -3.88 -18.23
N ALA A 250 -13.10 -3.83 -19.47
CA ALA A 250 -12.21 -3.97 -20.64
C ALA A 250 -12.76 -3.23 -21.86
N LYS A 251 -11.92 -2.94 -22.86
CA LYS A 251 -12.34 -2.39 -24.15
C LYS A 251 -13.02 -3.45 -25.03
N ALA A 252 -12.48 -4.66 -25.06
CA ALA A 252 -12.95 -5.73 -25.95
C ALA A 252 -12.88 -7.11 -25.29
N VAL A 253 -13.55 -8.06 -25.90
CA VAL A 253 -13.40 -9.50 -25.65
C VAL A 253 -12.80 -10.12 -26.90
N GLN A 254 -11.71 -10.88 -26.76
CA GLN A 254 -10.98 -11.51 -27.87
C GLN A 254 -10.43 -12.87 -27.45
N PRO A 255 -10.55 -13.91 -28.27
CA PRO A 255 -10.05 -15.24 -27.94
C PRO A 255 -8.51 -15.34 -28.04
N ASN A 256 -7.86 -14.45 -28.81
CA ASN A 256 -6.43 -14.52 -29.05
C ASN A 256 -5.63 -14.12 -27.79
N ALA A 257 -4.75 -15.02 -27.33
CA ALA A 257 -3.78 -14.71 -26.29
C ALA A 257 -2.48 -14.20 -26.90
N GLY A 258 -1.80 -13.34 -26.16
CA GLY A 258 -0.43 -12.97 -26.45
C GLY A 258 0.60 -13.97 -25.89
N GLU A 259 1.86 -13.57 -25.93
CA GLU A 259 3.01 -14.34 -25.46
C GLU A 259 3.68 -13.69 -24.26
N PRO A 260 4.30 -14.46 -23.35
CA PRO A 260 5.04 -13.90 -22.22
C PRO A 260 6.42 -13.42 -22.68
N LYS A 261 6.59 -12.13 -22.90
CA LYS A 261 7.86 -11.50 -23.31
C LYS A 261 8.56 -10.75 -22.18
N GLY A 262 7.83 -10.38 -21.14
CA GLY A 262 8.37 -9.71 -19.96
C GLY A 262 8.55 -8.21 -20.10
N PHE A 263 8.05 -7.61 -21.17
CA PHE A 263 8.14 -6.16 -21.38
C PHE A 263 7.09 -5.41 -20.56
N GLY A 264 7.47 -4.22 -20.08
CA GLY A 264 6.57 -3.35 -19.33
C GLY A 264 7.00 -3.12 -17.89
N GLU A 265 6.12 -2.46 -17.12
CA GLU A 265 6.38 -1.99 -15.76
C GLU A 265 5.18 -2.27 -14.86
N ILE A 266 5.43 -2.37 -13.56
CA ILE A 266 4.42 -2.49 -12.51
C ILE A 266 4.70 -1.38 -11.50
N ASN A 267 3.67 -0.59 -11.14
CA ASN A 267 3.74 0.53 -10.19
C ASN A 267 2.64 0.44 -9.14
#